data_81ce147417659b218380a1cb3adcfd91
#
_entry.id   81ce147417659b218380a1cb3adcfd91
#
_cell.length_a   1.000
_cell.length_b   1.000
_cell.length_c   1.000
_cell.angle_alpha   90.00
_cell.angle_beta   90.00
_cell.angle_gamma   90.00
#
_symmetry.space_group_name_H-M   'P 1'
#
loop_
_entity.id
_entity.type
_entity.pdbx_description
1 polymer ?
#
loop_
_entity_poly.entity_id
_entity_poly.type
_entity_poly.pdbx_seq_one_letter_code
_entity_poly.pdbx_strand_id
1 'polypeptide(L)'
;HLENLRHNLKTLLARHPSLMPVIKADAYGHGVVAVARVLAEEGIQHMAVGSVGEGALLRQEGHTAFLLALMGLARDEDTALAASYDITPLVHSRESLERILAQSHLAGRAKPLTVAIKFDTGMSRLGFLVRGEHFEGGVNAIAESCALPGLDPEGIFTHFAVSDMDGAEY
;
A
#
# COMPACT_ATOMS: atom_id res chain seq x y z
N HIS A 1 -2.55 -23.12 -11.11
CA HIS A 1 -3.54 -23.06 -12.21
C HIS A 1 -4.13 -21.65 -12.30
N LEU A 2 -3.70 -20.86 -13.31
CA LEU A 2 -4.14 -19.48 -13.50
C LEU A 2 -5.64 -19.37 -13.80
N GLU A 3 -6.25 -20.36 -14.42
CA GLU A 3 -7.69 -20.39 -14.67
C GLU A 3 -8.52 -20.42 -13.37
N ASN A 4 -8.04 -21.11 -12.34
CA ASN A 4 -8.69 -21.10 -11.03
C ASN A 4 -8.60 -19.70 -10.38
N LEU A 5 -7.46 -19.01 -10.56
CA LEU A 5 -7.30 -17.63 -10.11
C LEU A 5 -8.31 -16.70 -10.81
N ARG A 6 -8.47 -16.82 -12.14
CA ARG A 6 -9.47 -16.06 -12.91
C ARG A 6 -10.89 -16.31 -12.40
N HIS A 7 -11.24 -17.57 -12.19
CA HIS A 7 -12.55 -17.94 -11.68
C HIS A 7 -12.82 -17.31 -10.30
N ASN A 8 -11.85 -17.44 -9.40
CA ASN A 8 -11.96 -16.86 -8.04
C ASN A 8 -12.07 -15.34 -8.09
N LEU A 9 -11.25 -14.68 -8.91
CA LEU A 9 -11.31 -13.24 -9.09
C LEU A 9 -12.68 -12.77 -9.60
N LYS A 10 -13.24 -13.42 -10.62
CA LYS A 10 -14.57 -13.10 -11.15
C LYS A 10 -15.67 -13.28 -10.08
N THR A 11 -15.55 -14.31 -9.27
CA THR A 11 -16.50 -14.55 -8.16
C THR A 11 -16.42 -13.44 -7.12
N LEU A 12 -15.23 -12.95 -6.81
CA LEU A 12 -15.04 -11.83 -5.88
C LEU A 12 -15.52 -10.50 -6.48
N LEU A 13 -15.19 -10.22 -7.74
CA LEU A 13 -15.61 -8.99 -8.43
C LEU A 13 -17.14 -8.90 -8.57
N ALA A 14 -17.84 -10.01 -8.71
CA ALA A 14 -19.30 -10.04 -8.74
C ALA A 14 -19.93 -9.58 -7.42
N ARG A 15 -19.23 -9.71 -6.29
CA ARG A 15 -19.68 -9.28 -4.96
C ARG A 15 -19.11 -7.92 -4.56
N HIS A 16 -17.89 -7.65 -4.95
CA HIS A 16 -17.10 -6.46 -4.58
C HIS A 16 -16.44 -5.91 -5.85
N PRO A 17 -17.09 -4.97 -6.55
CA PRO A 17 -16.59 -4.47 -7.84
C PRO A 17 -15.29 -3.67 -7.74
N SER A 18 -14.94 -3.20 -6.53
CA SER A 18 -13.69 -2.48 -6.26
C SER A 18 -12.77 -3.35 -5.41
N LEU A 19 -11.77 -3.96 -6.04
CA LEU A 19 -10.79 -4.81 -5.39
C LEU A 19 -9.36 -4.29 -5.61
N MET A 20 -8.55 -4.39 -4.57
CA MET A 20 -7.09 -4.25 -4.63
C MET A 20 -6.46 -5.56 -4.14
N PRO A 21 -6.18 -6.53 -5.02
CA PRO A 21 -5.54 -7.79 -4.65
C PRO A 21 -4.16 -7.57 -4.02
N VAL A 22 -3.87 -8.30 -2.95
CA VAL A 22 -2.57 -8.30 -2.28
C VAL A 22 -1.74 -9.44 -2.83
N ILE A 23 -0.64 -9.12 -3.51
CA ILE A 23 0.23 -10.07 -4.22
C ILE A 23 1.68 -10.06 -3.71
N LYS A 24 1.88 -9.73 -2.44
CA LYS A 24 3.18 -9.72 -1.77
C LYS A 24 3.80 -11.12 -1.68
N ALA A 25 5.10 -11.19 -1.35
CA ALA A 25 5.85 -12.43 -1.18
C ALA A 25 5.71 -13.37 -2.39
N ASP A 26 6.03 -12.83 -3.58
CA ASP A 26 5.89 -13.53 -4.86
C ASP A 26 4.47 -14.07 -5.09
N ALA A 27 3.44 -13.24 -4.80
CA ALA A 27 2.03 -13.63 -4.79
C ALA A 27 1.79 -14.88 -3.90
N TYR A 28 2.35 -14.83 -2.69
CA TYR A 28 2.33 -15.96 -1.73
C TYR A 28 2.92 -17.26 -2.33
N GLY A 29 3.97 -17.14 -3.14
CA GLY A 29 4.66 -18.24 -3.80
C GLY A 29 4.00 -18.72 -5.10
N HIS A 30 3.04 -17.99 -5.64
CA HIS A 30 2.36 -18.34 -6.90
C HIS A 30 3.01 -17.73 -8.15
N GLY A 31 4.05 -16.91 -7.98
CA GLY A 31 4.71 -16.20 -9.07
C GLY A 31 4.06 -14.85 -9.35
N VAL A 32 4.62 -13.77 -8.77
CA VAL A 32 3.99 -12.44 -8.78
C VAL A 32 3.74 -11.89 -10.18
N VAL A 33 4.67 -12.10 -11.12
CA VAL A 33 4.55 -11.62 -12.49
C VAL A 33 3.37 -12.30 -13.23
N ALA A 34 3.26 -13.62 -13.09
CA ALA A 34 2.18 -14.38 -13.73
C ALA A 34 0.81 -14.02 -13.13
N VAL A 35 0.75 -13.86 -11.79
CA VAL A 35 -0.48 -13.46 -11.10
C VAL A 35 -0.87 -12.03 -11.49
N ALA A 36 0.06 -11.08 -11.45
CA ALA A 36 -0.21 -9.68 -11.81
C ALA A 36 -0.70 -9.54 -13.26
N ARG A 37 -0.16 -10.33 -14.18
CA ARG A 37 -0.63 -10.36 -15.57
C ARG A 37 -2.09 -10.81 -15.67
N VAL A 38 -2.46 -11.88 -14.99
CA VAL A 38 -3.85 -12.35 -14.96
C VAL A 38 -4.79 -11.30 -14.35
N LEU A 39 -4.38 -10.67 -13.26
CA LEU A 39 -5.15 -9.61 -12.63
C LEU A 39 -5.38 -8.42 -13.59
N ALA A 40 -4.34 -7.98 -14.29
CA ALA A 40 -4.43 -6.89 -15.26
C ALA A 40 -5.33 -7.24 -16.47
N GLU A 41 -5.23 -8.46 -17.00
CA GLU A 41 -6.09 -8.97 -18.07
C GLU A 41 -7.57 -9.01 -17.69
N GLU A 42 -7.88 -9.21 -16.41
CA GLU A 42 -9.24 -9.17 -15.86
C GLU A 42 -9.66 -7.76 -15.38
N GLY A 43 -8.87 -6.72 -15.71
CA GLY A 43 -9.24 -5.32 -15.49
C GLY A 43 -8.86 -4.75 -14.12
N ILE A 44 -8.08 -5.45 -13.32
CA ILE A 44 -7.59 -4.92 -12.04
C ILE A 44 -6.60 -3.77 -12.29
N GLN A 45 -6.94 -2.59 -11.77
CA GLN A 45 -6.16 -1.36 -11.89
C GLN A 45 -5.30 -1.05 -10.65
N HIS A 46 -5.53 -1.74 -9.53
CA HIS A 46 -4.86 -1.50 -8.25
C HIS A 46 -4.40 -2.81 -7.65
N MET A 47 -3.13 -2.87 -7.25
CA MET A 47 -2.55 -4.06 -6.60
C MET A 47 -1.71 -3.62 -5.40
N ALA A 48 -1.62 -4.46 -4.37
CA ALA A 48 -0.76 -4.20 -3.23
C ALA A 48 0.37 -5.25 -3.18
N VAL A 49 1.59 -4.75 -3.02
CA VAL A 49 2.83 -5.52 -2.87
C VAL A 49 3.38 -5.38 -1.45
N GLY A 50 4.32 -6.21 -1.04
CA GLY A 50 4.94 -6.08 0.28
C GLY A 50 5.91 -4.91 0.34
N SER A 51 6.83 -4.86 -0.59
CA SER A 51 7.93 -3.87 -0.63
C SER A 51 7.95 -3.07 -1.92
N VAL A 52 8.66 -1.95 -1.89
CA VAL A 52 8.96 -1.15 -3.09
C VAL A 52 9.73 -1.97 -4.13
N GLY A 53 10.64 -2.86 -3.68
CA GLY A 53 11.38 -3.75 -4.58
C GLY A 53 10.50 -4.71 -5.37
N GLU A 54 9.46 -5.28 -4.73
CA GLU A 54 8.46 -6.11 -5.45
C GLU A 54 7.69 -5.30 -6.49
N GLY A 55 7.33 -4.06 -6.14
CA GLY A 55 6.68 -3.14 -7.10
C GLY A 55 7.59 -2.79 -8.27
N ALA A 56 8.88 -2.51 -8.02
CA ALA A 56 9.85 -2.23 -9.06
C ALA A 56 10.02 -3.39 -10.04
N LEU A 57 10.03 -4.63 -9.54
CA LEU A 57 10.03 -5.82 -10.40
C LEU A 57 8.83 -5.84 -11.35
N LEU A 58 7.62 -5.59 -10.85
CA LEU A 58 6.42 -5.54 -11.67
C LEU A 58 6.49 -4.43 -12.73
N ARG A 59 7.04 -3.26 -12.40
CA ARG A 59 7.25 -2.18 -13.37
C ARG A 59 8.25 -2.57 -14.46
N GLN A 60 9.34 -3.26 -14.12
CA GLN A 60 10.31 -3.79 -15.09
C GLN A 60 9.68 -4.81 -16.03
N GLU A 61 8.70 -5.58 -15.56
CA GLU A 61 7.90 -6.52 -16.34
C GLU A 61 6.74 -5.86 -17.13
N GLY A 62 6.66 -4.50 -17.11
CA GLY A 62 5.72 -3.74 -17.91
C GLY A 62 4.33 -3.54 -17.28
N HIS A 63 4.13 -3.87 -16.01
CA HIS A 63 2.85 -3.62 -15.34
C HIS A 63 2.64 -2.13 -15.04
N THR A 64 1.46 -1.61 -15.40
CA THR A 64 1.11 -0.19 -15.27
C THR A 64 0.04 0.10 -14.20
N ALA A 65 -0.54 -0.93 -13.58
CA ALA A 65 -1.52 -0.76 -12.51
C ALA A 65 -0.96 0.05 -11.35
N PHE A 66 -1.81 0.74 -10.58
CA PHE A 66 -1.42 1.36 -9.31
C PHE A 66 -0.82 0.32 -8.37
N LEU A 67 0.32 0.63 -7.74
CA LEU A 67 1.02 -0.28 -6.83
C LEU A 67 1.19 0.35 -5.45
N LEU A 68 0.58 -0.28 -4.43
CA LEU A 68 0.70 0.09 -3.02
C LEU A 68 1.73 -0.81 -2.31
N ALA A 69 2.80 -0.22 -1.77
CA ALA A 69 3.81 -0.95 -0.99
C ALA A 69 3.44 -0.95 0.51
N LEU A 70 2.97 -2.11 1.01
CA LEU A 70 2.36 -2.26 2.34
C LEU A 70 3.34 -2.12 3.51
N MET A 71 4.62 -2.37 3.28
CA MET A 71 5.67 -2.20 4.30
C MET A 71 6.20 -0.76 4.38
N GLY A 72 5.71 0.13 3.51
CA GLY A 72 6.26 1.49 3.38
C GLY A 72 7.69 1.48 2.86
N LEU A 73 8.53 2.36 3.40
CA LEU A 73 9.95 2.48 3.07
C LEU A 73 10.78 1.83 4.19
N ALA A 74 11.34 0.67 3.92
CA ALA A 74 12.14 -0.09 4.88
C ALA A 74 13.63 0.31 4.86
N ARG A 75 14.13 0.76 3.72
CA ARG A 75 15.52 1.13 3.49
C ARG A 75 15.62 2.54 2.92
N ASP A 76 16.79 3.13 3.04
CA ASP A 76 17.03 4.50 2.56
C ASP A 76 16.87 4.64 1.04
N GLU A 77 17.31 3.67 0.28
CA GLU A 77 17.15 3.65 -1.18
C GLU A 77 15.70 3.48 -1.66
N ASP A 78 14.79 3.02 -0.81
CA ASP A 78 13.40 2.76 -1.20
C ASP A 78 12.64 4.03 -1.62
N THR A 79 13.01 5.21 -1.09
CA THR A 79 12.40 6.48 -1.50
C THR A 79 12.68 6.80 -2.97
N ALA A 80 13.95 6.70 -3.38
CA ALA A 80 14.35 6.94 -4.76
C ALA A 80 13.73 5.89 -5.70
N LEU A 81 13.67 4.64 -5.25
CA LEU A 81 13.10 3.54 -6.00
C LEU A 81 11.58 3.71 -6.19
N ALA A 82 10.85 4.02 -5.12
CA ALA A 82 9.41 4.31 -5.18
C ALA A 82 9.10 5.44 -6.15
N ALA A 83 9.92 6.47 -6.07
CA ALA A 83 9.84 7.62 -6.93
C ALA A 83 10.09 7.33 -8.42
N SER A 84 11.11 6.50 -8.72
CA SER A 84 11.52 6.18 -10.09
C SER A 84 10.54 5.25 -10.79
N TYR A 85 9.89 4.37 -10.01
CA TYR A 85 8.97 3.35 -10.52
C TYR A 85 7.50 3.66 -10.26
N ASP A 86 7.18 4.86 -9.79
CA ASP A 86 5.79 5.27 -9.50
C ASP A 86 5.07 4.24 -8.61
N ILE A 87 5.65 3.98 -7.44
CA ILE A 87 5.12 3.07 -6.43
C ILE A 87 4.73 3.89 -5.20
N THR A 88 3.52 3.70 -4.70
CA THR A 88 2.97 4.41 -3.55
C THR A 88 3.31 3.67 -2.25
N PRO A 89 4.22 4.16 -1.40
CA PRO A 89 4.49 3.54 -0.11
C PRO A 89 3.45 3.93 0.93
N LEU A 90 3.21 3.04 1.91
CA LEU A 90 2.45 3.37 3.12
C LEU A 90 3.30 4.19 4.10
N VAL A 91 2.72 5.29 4.58
CA VAL A 91 3.19 6.04 5.76
C VAL A 91 2.41 5.54 6.97
N HIS A 92 3.10 5.07 8.00
CA HIS A 92 2.47 4.41 9.14
C HIS A 92 2.92 4.96 10.51
N SER A 93 3.84 5.92 10.51
CA SER A 93 4.34 6.58 11.72
C SER A 93 5.01 7.91 11.36
N ARG A 94 5.21 8.77 12.36
CA ARG A 94 5.99 10.02 12.19
C ARG A 94 7.42 9.73 11.73
N GLU A 95 8.05 8.68 12.24
CA GLU A 95 9.39 8.28 11.83
C GLU A 95 9.45 7.88 10.35
N SER A 96 8.47 7.09 9.87
CA SER A 96 8.39 6.73 8.44
C SER A 96 8.21 7.97 7.55
N LEU A 97 7.47 8.95 8.04
CA LEU A 97 7.26 10.23 7.38
C LEU A 97 8.54 11.06 7.30
N GLU A 98 9.23 11.23 8.42
CA GLU A 98 10.50 11.97 8.51
C GLU A 98 11.57 11.38 7.60
N ARG A 99 11.64 10.05 7.50
CA ARG A 99 12.52 9.34 6.57
C ARG A 99 12.23 9.69 5.12
N ILE A 100 10.95 9.72 4.72
CA ILE A 100 10.53 10.09 3.36
C ILE A 100 10.95 11.55 3.07
N LEU A 101 10.66 12.46 4.00
CA LEU A 101 10.97 13.88 3.82
C LEU A 101 12.48 14.14 3.75
N ALA A 102 13.26 13.49 4.61
CA ALA A 102 14.71 13.63 4.60
C ALA A 102 15.33 13.23 3.25
N GLN A 103 14.76 12.25 2.58
CA GLN A 103 15.27 11.72 1.31
C GLN A 103 14.62 12.34 0.07
N SER A 104 13.41 12.87 0.17
CA SER A 104 12.74 13.53 -0.96
C SER A 104 13.52 14.76 -1.46
N HIS A 105 14.21 15.46 -0.56
CA HIS A 105 15.12 16.56 -0.92
C HIS A 105 16.38 16.09 -1.67
N LEU A 106 16.83 14.86 -1.42
CA LEU A 106 18.01 14.29 -2.06
C LEU A 106 17.72 13.78 -3.48
N ALA A 107 16.48 13.49 -3.78
CA ALA A 107 16.07 12.91 -5.07
C ALA A 107 15.88 13.97 -6.19
N GLY A 108 16.03 15.27 -5.93
CA GLY A 108 15.92 16.35 -6.93
C GLY A 108 14.56 16.40 -7.64
N ARG A 109 13.50 15.90 -7.01
CA ARG A 109 12.18 15.73 -7.65
C ARG A 109 11.44 17.04 -7.81
N ALA A 110 10.90 17.23 -9.01
CA ALA A 110 9.96 18.32 -9.32
C ALA A 110 8.52 18.03 -8.82
N LYS A 111 8.21 16.79 -8.41
CA LYS A 111 6.87 16.37 -7.96
C LYS A 111 6.92 15.76 -6.55
N PRO A 112 5.90 16.00 -5.73
CA PRO A 112 5.73 15.31 -4.45
C PRO A 112 5.72 13.78 -4.61
N LEU A 113 6.09 13.04 -3.57
CA LEU A 113 5.95 11.59 -3.55
C LEU A 113 4.51 11.24 -3.20
N THR A 114 3.87 10.48 -4.07
CA THR A 114 2.54 9.90 -3.78
C THR A 114 2.67 8.88 -2.66
N VAL A 115 1.84 9.00 -1.62
CA VAL A 115 1.84 8.13 -0.45
C VAL A 115 0.42 7.75 -0.05
N ALA A 116 0.28 6.64 0.67
CA ALA A 116 -0.96 6.32 1.37
C ALA A 116 -0.72 6.31 2.88
N ILE A 117 -1.67 6.83 3.67
CA ILE A 117 -1.54 6.92 5.11
C ILE A 117 -2.20 5.70 5.75
N LYS A 118 -1.43 4.99 6.58
CA LYS A 118 -1.95 3.85 7.33
C LYS A 118 -2.34 4.25 8.74
N PHE A 119 -3.56 3.89 9.14
CA PHE A 119 -4.01 4.03 10.50
C PHE A 119 -4.34 2.66 11.12
N ASP A 120 -4.22 2.58 12.44
CA ASP A 120 -4.45 1.36 13.21
C ASP A 120 -5.78 1.48 13.97
N THR A 121 -6.73 0.64 13.56
CA THR A 121 -8.06 0.53 14.15
C THR A 121 -8.19 -0.62 15.15
N GLY A 122 -7.08 -1.30 15.49
CA GLY A 122 -7.09 -2.39 16.45
C GLY A 122 -6.16 -3.56 16.14
N MET A 123 -5.59 -3.64 14.92
CA MET A 123 -4.63 -4.70 14.56
C MET A 123 -3.32 -4.61 15.35
N SER A 124 -2.97 -3.42 15.86
CA SER A 124 -1.81 -3.16 16.73
C SER A 124 -0.47 -3.62 16.13
N ARG A 125 -0.29 -3.38 14.82
CA ARG A 125 0.95 -3.75 14.10
C ARG A 125 1.67 -2.56 13.51
N LEU A 126 1.02 -1.81 12.62
CA LEU A 126 1.53 -0.61 11.95
C LEU A 126 0.37 0.36 11.73
N GLY A 127 0.64 1.65 11.81
CA GLY A 127 -0.31 2.72 11.54
C GLY A 127 -0.40 3.73 12.69
N PHE A 128 -0.88 4.91 12.39
CA PHE A 128 -1.24 5.90 13.40
C PHE A 128 -2.41 5.36 14.23
N LEU A 129 -2.25 5.31 15.53
CA LEU A 129 -3.26 4.71 16.41
C LEU A 129 -4.48 5.64 16.51
N VAL A 130 -5.64 5.19 16.03
CA VAL A 130 -6.89 5.97 15.97
C VAL A 130 -8.01 5.25 16.72
N ARG A 131 -7.77 4.86 17.98
CA ARG A 131 -8.79 4.24 18.82
C ARG A 131 -8.66 4.65 20.29
N GLY A 132 -9.76 4.53 21.04
CA GLY A 132 -9.81 4.85 22.47
C GLY A 132 -9.29 6.25 22.76
N GLU A 133 -8.49 6.39 23.80
CA GLU A 133 -7.87 7.66 24.22
C GLU A 133 -6.88 8.24 23.18
N HIS A 134 -6.40 7.43 22.25
CA HIS A 134 -5.45 7.85 21.20
C HIS A 134 -6.14 8.38 19.94
N PHE A 135 -7.47 8.35 19.85
CA PHE A 135 -8.20 8.68 18.62
C PHE A 135 -7.88 10.10 18.12
N GLU A 136 -8.05 11.10 18.95
CA GLU A 136 -7.80 12.50 18.55
C GLU A 136 -6.34 12.75 18.19
N GLY A 137 -5.42 12.21 18.99
CA GLY A 137 -3.98 12.32 18.73
C GLY A 137 -3.58 11.67 17.41
N GLY A 138 -4.13 10.50 17.09
CA GLY A 138 -3.89 9.80 15.84
C GLY A 138 -4.46 10.55 14.63
N VAL A 139 -5.68 11.06 14.72
CA VAL A 139 -6.30 11.87 13.66
C VAL A 139 -5.50 13.14 13.39
N ASN A 140 -5.07 13.84 14.44
CA ASN A 140 -4.24 15.04 14.31
C ASN A 140 -2.90 14.73 13.64
N ALA A 141 -2.22 13.65 14.04
CA ALA A 141 -0.96 13.24 13.44
C ALA A 141 -1.12 12.87 11.94
N ILE A 142 -2.24 12.26 11.56
CA ILE A 142 -2.58 11.99 10.15
C ILE A 142 -2.80 13.32 9.40
N ALA A 143 -3.59 14.22 9.94
CA ALA A 143 -3.87 15.53 9.33
C ALA A 143 -2.59 16.36 9.13
N GLU A 144 -1.72 16.41 10.15
CA GLU A 144 -0.40 17.03 10.06
C GLU A 144 0.46 16.37 8.96
N SER A 145 0.44 15.05 8.88
CA SER A 145 1.19 14.29 7.86
C SER A 145 0.72 14.63 6.44
N CYS A 146 -0.59 14.75 6.25
CA CYS A 146 -1.18 15.10 4.96
C CYS A 146 -0.86 16.55 4.53
N ALA A 147 -0.59 17.44 5.47
CA ALA A 147 -0.29 18.85 5.21
C ALA A 147 1.19 19.11 4.88
N LEU A 148 2.07 18.12 5.00
CA LEU A 148 3.49 18.31 4.82
C LEU A 148 3.88 18.50 3.34
N PRO A 149 4.70 19.52 3.03
CA PRO A 149 5.18 19.75 1.69
C PRO A 149 6.08 18.58 1.22
N GLY A 150 5.98 18.23 -0.05
CA GLY A 150 6.77 17.13 -0.63
C GLY A 150 6.07 15.76 -0.62
N LEU A 151 4.88 15.67 -0.03
CA LEU A 151 4.01 14.50 -0.07
C LEU A 151 2.71 14.79 -0.82
N ASP A 152 2.19 13.77 -1.48
CA ASP A 152 0.89 13.75 -2.14
C ASP A 152 0.08 12.57 -1.59
N PRO A 153 -0.72 12.76 -0.52
CA PRO A 153 -1.51 11.71 0.07
C PRO A 153 -2.70 11.34 -0.83
N GLU A 154 -2.62 10.19 -1.49
CA GLU A 154 -3.64 9.72 -2.43
C GLU A 154 -4.73 8.87 -1.75
N GLY A 155 -4.44 8.29 -0.59
CA GLY A 155 -5.39 7.42 0.08
C GLY A 155 -5.07 7.11 1.52
N ILE A 156 -6.02 6.46 2.17
CA ILE A 156 -5.89 5.94 3.54
C ILE A 156 -6.06 4.43 3.53
N PHE A 157 -5.40 3.76 4.45
CA PHE A 157 -5.41 2.31 4.57
C PHE A 157 -5.51 1.87 6.03
N THR A 158 -6.34 0.87 6.30
CA THR A 158 -6.33 0.14 7.58
C THR A 158 -6.34 -1.36 7.35
N HIS A 159 -6.01 -2.13 8.37
CA HIS A 159 -6.10 -3.59 8.39
C HIS A 159 -6.95 -3.99 9.57
N PHE A 160 -8.08 -4.61 9.32
CA PHE A 160 -8.97 -5.06 10.38
C PHE A 160 -8.36 -6.23 11.15
N ALA A 161 -8.52 -6.21 12.46
CA ALA A 161 -7.90 -7.21 13.33
C ALA A 161 -8.60 -8.58 13.25
N VAL A 162 -9.93 -8.58 13.08
CA VAL A 162 -10.80 -9.75 13.17
C VAL A 162 -11.86 -9.77 12.07
N SER A 163 -11.48 -9.43 10.84
CA SER A 163 -12.40 -9.40 9.70
C SER A 163 -12.98 -10.76 9.31
N ASP A 164 -12.43 -11.84 9.83
CA ASP A 164 -12.81 -13.24 9.63
C ASP A 164 -13.58 -13.84 10.81
N MET A 165 -13.91 -13.04 11.84
CA MET A 165 -14.65 -13.48 13.02
C MET A 165 -16.01 -12.79 13.10
N ASP A 166 -17.08 -13.58 13.14
CA ASP A 166 -18.42 -13.09 13.39
C ASP A 166 -18.60 -12.63 14.84
N GLY A 167 -19.19 -11.43 15.03
CA GLY A 167 -19.57 -10.94 16.35
C GLY A 167 -18.41 -10.50 17.26
N ALA A 168 -17.22 -10.30 16.73
CA ALA A 168 -16.13 -9.74 17.52
C ALA A 168 -16.38 -8.25 17.78
N GLU A 169 -16.57 -7.87 19.05
CA GLU A 169 -16.52 -6.49 19.53
C GLU A 169 -15.05 -6.10 19.77
N TYR A 170 -14.65 -4.94 19.23
CA TYR A 170 -13.31 -4.36 19.41
C TYR A 170 -13.37 -3.02 20.08
#